data_57cf9824afbf8d7fe0ce252687ae1524
#
_entry.id   57cf9824afbf8d7fe0ce252687ae1524
#
_cell.length_a   1.000
_cell.length_b   1.000
_cell.length_c   1.000
_cell.angle_alpha   90.00
_cell.angle_beta   90.00
_cell.angle_gamma   90.00
#
_symmetry.space_group_name_H-M   'P 1'
#
loop_
_entity.id
_entity.type
_entity.pdbx_description
1 polymer ?
#
loop_
_entity_poly.entity_id
_entity_poly.type
_entity_poly.pdbx_seq_one_letter_code
_entity_poly.pdbx_strand_id
1 'polypeptide(L)'
;ELLPGKPYTYTATIEGKYPEMLFPTDETLTLKTGAQVMFVKNDSSADKAYYNGMIGTIAAIDAEGFTVTAKDTGENIRVQPEQWDNTRYVLNEKTNEISEEVEGTFTQFPVKTAWAITVHKSQGLTFDHAIIDVQRAFTHGQTYVALSRCRTLEGMVLSAPLPQSAIIRDEAVDEYATHAIEHTPSEGQIEQLQRDYYLSVVSELFDFRPLMDAFNRVLDLLDGHFRRSFPKLIAEYKARTGTIKTELMDVAERFKLQYSQIVIASADYQTNALLQERLKKGADYFARKITDVEELVKKTSVKTENKDVKKRYNDVFPALKEVVMQKRALLNCVKADGFTLHSYLRQRALVLAGKTISEK
;
A
#
# COMPACT_ATOMS: atom_id res chain seq x y z
N GLU A 1 12.84 -31.94 28.34
CA GLU A 1 12.80 -33.03 29.31
C GLU A 1 14.14 -33.25 30.04
N LEU A 2 15.29 -33.07 29.36
CA LEU A 2 16.63 -33.33 29.93
C LEU A 2 17.10 -32.26 30.93
N LEU A 3 16.48 -31.11 31.00
CA LEU A 3 16.88 -30.06 31.94
C LEU A 3 16.56 -30.47 33.38
N PRO A 4 17.48 -30.26 34.34
CA PRO A 4 17.23 -30.48 35.75
C PRO A 4 16.18 -29.49 36.28
N GLY A 5 15.58 -29.85 37.44
CA GLY A 5 14.62 -28.99 38.12
C GLY A 5 13.15 -29.33 37.90
N LYS A 6 12.33 -28.71 38.71
CA LYS A 6 10.85 -28.89 38.69
C LYS A 6 10.24 -28.20 37.47
N PRO A 7 9.37 -28.87 36.70
CA PRO A 7 8.59 -28.22 35.66
C PRO A 7 7.48 -27.33 36.28
N TYR A 8 7.23 -26.22 35.62
CA TYR A 8 6.07 -25.34 35.89
C TYR A 8 5.18 -25.34 34.66
N THR A 9 3.88 -25.43 34.90
CA THR A 9 2.87 -25.53 33.85
C THR A 9 1.92 -24.36 33.96
N TYR A 10 1.72 -23.66 32.84
CA TYR A 10 0.80 -22.53 32.71
C TYR A 10 -0.25 -22.90 31.66
N THR A 11 -1.51 -22.76 32.04
CA THR A 11 -2.64 -23.05 31.14
C THR A 11 -3.23 -21.74 30.62
N ALA A 12 -3.49 -21.69 29.33
CA ALA A 12 -4.11 -20.54 28.68
C ALA A 12 -5.53 -20.30 29.20
N THR A 13 -5.94 -19.05 29.24
CA THR A 13 -7.33 -18.66 29.45
C THR A 13 -7.95 -18.39 28.07
N ILE A 14 -9.04 -19.10 27.77
CA ILE A 14 -9.76 -18.99 26.48
C ILE A 14 -11.17 -18.51 26.77
N GLU A 15 -11.57 -17.40 26.17
CA GLU A 15 -12.91 -16.84 26.28
C GLU A 15 -13.56 -16.74 24.90
N GLY A 16 -14.86 -17.00 24.82
CA GLY A 16 -15.60 -16.95 23.57
C GLY A 16 -15.21 -18.05 22.57
N LYS A 17 -15.21 -17.72 21.29
CA LYS A 17 -14.91 -18.66 20.20
C LYS A 17 -13.49 -18.47 19.69
N TYR A 18 -12.57 -19.31 20.14
CA TYR A 18 -11.18 -19.31 19.67
C TYR A 18 -10.80 -20.74 19.22
N PRO A 19 -10.79 -21.05 17.91
CA PRO A 19 -10.47 -22.39 17.42
C PRO A 19 -9.05 -22.82 17.76
N GLU A 20 -8.86 -24.08 18.17
CA GLU A 20 -7.56 -24.65 18.55
C GLU A 20 -6.49 -24.52 17.46
N MET A 21 -6.89 -24.63 16.16
CA MET A 21 -5.99 -24.47 15.03
C MET A 21 -5.38 -23.06 14.91
N LEU A 22 -5.96 -22.06 15.59
CA LEU A 22 -5.49 -20.67 15.62
C LEU A 22 -4.66 -20.34 16.86
N PHE A 23 -4.42 -21.30 17.77
CA PHE A 23 -3.65 -21.04 18.98
C PHE A 23 -2.25 -20.52 18.64
N PRO A 24 -1.90 -19.33 19.11
CA PRO A 24 -0.60 -18.72 18.80
C PRO A 24 0.55 -19.43 19.52
N THR A 25 0.28 -20.05 20.66
CA THR A 25 1.20 -20.88 21.48
C THR A 25 0.47 -22.07 22.07
N ASP A 26 1.16 -22.94 22.79
CA ASP A 26 0.55 -24.11 23.38
C ASP A 26 -0.47 -23.71 24.46
N GLU A 27 -1.64 -24.35 24.48
CA GLU A 27 -2.65 -24.17 25.52
C GLU A 27 -2.07 -24.46 26.91
N THR A 28 -1.32 -25.52 26.99
CA THR A 28 -0.58 -25.93 28.22
C THR A 28 0.92 -25.80 28.00
N LEU A 29 1.49 -24.74 28.52
CA LEU A 29 2.90 -24.41 28.38
C LEU A 29 3.69 -24.95 29.60
N THR A 30 4.53 -25.97 29.38
CA THR A 30 5.39 -26.54 30.44
C THR A 30 6.84 -26.14 30.26
N LEU A 31 7.36 -25.42 31.24
CA LEU A 31 8.72 -24.82 31.19
C LEU A 31 9.55 -25.21 32.40
N LYS A 32 10.87 -25.12 32.25
CA LYS A 32 11.87 -25.28 33.33
C LYS A 32 12.91 -24.17 33.25
N THR A 33 13.55 -23.85 34.37
CA THR A 33 14.73 -22.97 34.38
C THR A 33 15.81 -23.51 33.45
N GLY A 34 16.46 -22.64 32.69
CA GLY A 34 17.42 -22.99 31.66
C GLY A 34 16.84 -23.40 30.32
N ALA A 35 15.51 -23.43 30.17
CA ALA A 35 14.89 -23.71 28.87
C ALA A 35 15.08 -22.52 27.92
N GLN A 36 15.47 -22.81 26.68
CA GLN A 36 15.52 -21.82 25.63
C GLN A 36 14.11 -21.59 25.08
N VAL A 37 13.69 -20.34 25.01
CA VAL A 37 12.39 -19.92 24.53
C VAL A 37 12.52 -18.86 23.45
N MET A 38 11.50 -18.76 22.62
CA MET A 38 11.37 -17.73 21.60
C MET A 38 10.04 -17.00 21.81
N PHE A 39 10.06 -15.68 21.82
CA PHE A 39 8.86 -14.87 21.85
C PHE A 39 8.09 -15.00 20.51
N VAL A 40 6.76 -15.10 20.61
CA VAL A 40 5.87 -15.28 19.45
C VAL A 40 4.93 -14.07 19.23
N LYS A 41 5.19 -12.99 19.97
CA LYS A 41 4.48 -11.71 19.86
C LYS A 41 5.43 -10.57 20.19
N ASN A 42 5.16 -9.39 19.67
CA ASN A 42 5.82 -8.17 20.13
C ASN A 42 5.22 -7.73 21.47
N ASP A 43 6.07 -7.22 22.34
CA ASP A 43 5.63 -6.66 23.62
C ASP A 43 4.63 -5.51 23.42
N SER A 44 3.42 -5.66 23.98
CA SER A 44 2.36 -4.67 23.91
C SER A 44 2.54 -3.53 24.93
N SER A 45 3.43 -3.71 25.93
CA SER A 45 3.71 -2.72 26.97
C SER A 45 4.45 -1.47 26.42
N ALA A 46 4.53 -0.43 27.26
CA ALA A 46 5.28 0.79 26.92
C ALA A 46 6.80 0.53 26.78
N ASP A 47 7.32 -0.47 27.50
CA ASP A 47 8.76 -0.75 27.58
C ASP A 47 9.32 -1.42 26.32
N LYS A 48 8.45 -2.10 25.53
CA LYS A 48 8.86 -2.82 24.31
C LYS A 48 10.06 -3.74 24.52
N ALA A 49 10.07 -4.45 25.64
CA ALA A 49 11.21 -5.22 26.11
C ALA A 49 11.56 -6.44 25.24
N TYR A 50 10.60 -6.95 24.44
CA TYR A 50 10.81 -8.07 23.54
C TYR A 50 10.04 -7.92 22.21
N TYR A 51 10.46 -8.67 21.22
CA TYR A 51 9.84 -8.72 19.89
C TYR A 51 9.64 -10.16 19.42
N ASN A 52 8.75 -10.35 18.47
CA ASN A 52 8.47 -11.65 17.86
C ASN A 52 9.73 -12.23 17.20
N GLY A 53 10.10 -13.45 17.61
CA GLY A 53 11.33 -14.13 17.14
C GLY A 53 12.54 -13.93 18.06
N MET A 54 12.46 -13.05 19.07
CA MET A 54 13.55 -12.89 20.05
C MET A 54 13.75 -14.17 20.85
N ILE A 55 15.00 -14.58 21.00
CA ILE A 55 15.39 -15.81 21.72
C ILE A 55 15.97 -15.42 23.09
N GLY A 56 15.61 -16.20 24.08
CA GLY A 56 16.20 -16.07 25.43
C GLY A 56 16.18 -17.38 26.20
N THR A 57 16.76 -17.34 27.38
CA THR A 57 16.82 -18.48 28.31
C THR A 57 16.06 -18.15 29.60
N ILE A 58 15.26 -19.07 30.10
CA ILE A 58 14.54 -18.89 31.36
C ILE A 58 15.56 -18.86 32.52
N ALA A 59 15.71 -17.68 33.13
CA ALA A 59 16.62 -17.46 34.26
C ALA A 59 15.98 -17.85 35.60
N ALA A 60 14.72 -17.50 35.78
CA ALA A 60 13.95 -17.79 36.99
C ALA A 60 12.49 -18.12 36.62
N ILE A 61 11.84 -19.01 37.38
CA ILE A 61 10.47 -19.43 37.13
C ILE A 61 9.76 -19.71 38.45
N ASP A 62 8.53 -19.30 38.57
CA ASP A 62 7.66 -19.51 39.73
C ASP A 62 6.21 -19.85 39.27
N ALA A 63 5.26 -19.93 40.21
CA ALA A 63 3.87 -20.25 39.90
C ALA A 63 3.13 -19.14 39.13
N GLU A 64 3.61 -17.87 39.24
CA GLU A 64 2.96 -16.70 38.65
C GLU A 64 3.56 -16.33 37.29
N GLY A 65 4.76 -16.82 36.95
CA GLY A 65 5.41 -16.53 35.68
C GLY A 65 6.90 -16.81 35.70
N PHE A 66 7.62 -16.21 34.78
CA PHE A 66 9.06 -16.44 34.63
C PHE A 66 9.79 -15.20 34.09
N THR A 67 11.11 -15.21 34.29
CA THR A 67 12.03 -14.22 33.75
C THR A 67 12.90 -14.85 32.69
N VAL A 68 12.99 -14.19 31.54
CA VAL A 68 13.82 -14.60 30.40
C VAL A 68 15.03 -13.68 30.33
N THR A 69 16.23 -14.25 30.25
CA THR A 69 17.44 -13.51 29.87
C THR A 69 17.52 -13.49 28.35
N ALA A 70 17.42 -12.33 27.74
CA ALA A 70 17.53 -12.14 26.31
C ALA A 70 18.93 -12.54 25.82
N LYS A 71 19.00 -13.29 24.72
CA LYS A 71 20.28 -13.76 24.18
C LYS A 71 21.11 -12.62 23.58
N ASP A 72 20.44 -11.65 22.96
CA ASP A 72 21.10 -10.56 22.23
C ASP A 72 21.60 -9.44 23.16
N THR A 73 20.81 -9.06 24.16
CA THR A 73 21.11 -7.93 25.07
C THR A 73 21.63 -8.37 26.43
N GLY A 74 21.37 -9.61 26.83
CA GLY A 74 21.67 -10.10 28.19
C GLY A 74 20.73 -9.56 29.28
N GLU A 75 19.72 -8.81 28.90
CA GLU A 75 18.75 -8.22 29.82
C GLU A 75 17.75 -9.27 30.35
N ASN A 76 17.33 -9.08 31.58
CA ASN A 76 16.33 -9.92 32.23
C ASN A 76 14.94 -9.30 32.07
N ILE A 77 14.05 -10.04 31.41
CA ILE A 77 12.70 -9.62 31.08
C ILE A 77 11.72 -10.47 31.87
N ARG A 78 10.93 -9.86 32.76
CA ARG A 78 9.80 -10.54 33.42
C ARG A 78 8.65 -10.65 32.42
N VAL A 79 8.33 -11.85 32.00
CA VAL A 79 7.29 -12.10 31.00
C VAL A 79 5.92 -12.08 31.65
N GLN A 80 4.98 -11.39 31.05
CA GLN A 80 3.57 -11.35 31.42
C GLN A 80 2.72 -12.09 30.38
N PRO A 81 1.56 -12.64 30.74
CA PRO A 81 0.60 -13.17 29.77
C PRO A 81 0.14 -12.08 28.80
N GLU A 82 -0.01 -12.44 27.54
CA GLU A 82 -0.50 -11.58 26.46
C GLU A 82 -1.82 -12.15 25.93
N GLN A 83 -2.69 -11.25 25.45
CA GLN A 83 -3.97 -11.62 24.86
C GLN A 83 -3.89 -11.55 23.34
N TRP A 84 -4.48 -12.53 22.69
CA TRP A 84 -4.74 -12.54 21.24
C TRP A 84 -6.24 -12.58 21.01
N ASP A 85 -6.71 -11.77 20.08
CA ASP A 85 -8.12 -11.65 19.74
C ASP A 85 -8.41 -12.43 18.44
N ASN A 86 -9.46 -13.24 18.44
CA ASN A 86 -10.03 -13.80 17.22
C ASN A 86 -11.12 -12.84 16.74
N THR A 87 -10.81 -12.07 15.70
CA THR A 87 -11.71 -11.05 15.15
C THR A 87 -12.43 -11.53 13.91
N ARG A 88 -13.68 -11.12 13.75
CA ARG A 88 -14.47 -11.29 12.55
C ARG A 88 -14.85 -9.95 11.97
N TYR A 89 -14.72 -9.82 10.66
CA TYR A 89 -15.20 -8.65 9.94
C TYR A 89 -16.71 -8.75 9.71
N VAL A 90 -17.45 -7.77 10.20
CA VAL A 90 -18.91 -7.68 10.04
C VAL A 90 -19.26 -6.44 9.26
N LEU A 91 -20.05 -6.61 8.19
CA LEU A 91 -20.58 -5.50 7.41
C LEU A 91 -21.81 -4.93 8.11
N ASN A 92 -21.76 -3.67 8.50
CA ASN A 92 -22.91 -2.93 8.96
C ASN A 92 -23.81 -2.57 7.75
N GLU A 93 -24.91 -3.27 7.59
CA GLU A 93 -25.82 -3.09 6.45
C GLU A 93 -26.43 -1.66 6.35
N LYS A 94 -26.42 -0.88 7.45
CA LYS A 94 -26.99 0.48 7.47
C LYS A 94 -25.98 1.55 7.05
N THR A 95 -24.70 1.37 7.43
CA THR A 95 -23.64 2.34 7.14
C THR A 95 -22.72 1.92 6.00
N ASN A 96 -22.80 0.65 5.53
CA ASN A 96 -21.85 0.00 4.61
C ASN A 96 -20.40 0.05 5.10
N GLU A 97 -20.19 0.17 6.40
CA GLU A 97 -18.88 0.12 7.00
C GLU A 97 -18.55 -1.29 7.49
N ILE A 98 -17.30 -1.70 7.32
CA ILE A 98 -16.78 -2.95 7.86
C ILE A 98 -16.25 -2.65 9.26
N SER A 99 -16.79 -3.34 10.28
CA SER A 99 -16.31 -3.29 11.66
C SER A 99 -15.70 -4.63 12.05
N GLU A 100 -14.74 -4.58 12.97
CA GLU A 100 -14.15 -5.78 13.58
C GLU A 100 -14.93 -6.10 14.87
N GLU A 101 -15.37 -7.35 15.01
CA GLU A 101 -15.96 -7.87 16.23
C GLU A 101 -15.07 -8.98 16.77
N VAL A 102 -14.77 -8.95 18.07
CA VAL A 102 -14.00 -10.00 18.75
C VAL A 102 -14.95 -11.16 19.06
N GLU A 103 -14.73 -12.31 18.42
CA GLU A 103 -15.49 -13.56 18.68
C GLU A 103 -14.97 -14.34 19.89
N GLY A 104 -13.69 -14.18 20.20
CA GLY A 104 -13.05 -14.85 21.33
C GLY A 104 -11.63 -14.35 21.57
N THR A 105 -11.09 -14.69 22.74
CA THR A 105 -9.75 -14.31 23.17
C THR A 105 -8.96 -15.51 23.65
N PHE A 106 -7.65 -15.47 23.47
CA PHE A 106 -6.69 -16.44 23.96
C PHE A 106 -5.61 -15.71 24.74
N THR A 107 -5.47 -15.99 26.04
CA THR A 107 -4.50 -15.34 26.92
C THR A 107 -3.50 -16.37 27.42
N GLN A 108 -2.21 -16.19 27.12
CA GLN A 108 -1.12 -17.06 27.53
C GLN A 108 0.20 -16.29 27.50
N PHE A 109 1.24 -16.84 28.10
CA PHE A 109 2.60 -16.30 27.95
C PHE A 109 3.05 -16.34 26.48
N PRO A 110 3.60 -15.24 25.95
CA PRO A 110 3.91 -15.11 24.53
C PRO A 110 5.24 -15.79 24.12
N VAL A 111 5.44 -17.03 24.57
CA VAL A 111 6.66 -17.80 24.27
C VAL A 111 6.36 -19.22 23.81
N LYS A 112 7.29 -19.77 23.04
CA LYS A 112 7.40 -21.20 22.70
C LYS A 112 8.79 -21.71 23.03
N THR A 113 8.93 -23.02 23.30
CA THR A 113 10.26 -23.63 23.42
C THR A 113 10.99 -23.52 22.07
N ALA A 114 12.24 -23.05 22.09
CA ALA A 114 13.01 -22.72 20.90
C ALA A 114 14.14 -23.74 20.62
N TRP A 115 13.87 -25.03 20.76
CA TRP A 115 14.82 -26.11 20.47
C TRP A 115 14.96 -26.38 18.98
N ALA A 116 13.85 -26.31 18.25
CA ALA A 116 13.81 -26.43 16.81
C ALA A 116 12.64 -25.62 16.23
N ILE A 117 12.90 -24.99 15.09
CA ILE A 117 11.90 -24.26 14.33
C ILE A 117 11.91 -24.72 12.88
N THR A 118 10.79 -24.65 12.19
CA THR A 118 10.76 -24.94 10.76
C THR A 118 11.42 -23.83 9.96
N VAL A 119 11.93 -24.17 8.76
CA VAL A 119 12.52 -23.18 7.84
C VAL A 119 11.54 -22.02 7.55
N HIS A 120 10.24 -22.31 7.39
CA HIS A 120 9.23 -21.28 7.18
C HIS A 120 9.11 -20.30 8.36
N LYS A 121 9.13 -20.81 9.60
CA LYS A 121 9.08 -19.97 10.81
C LYS A 121 10.38 -19.19 11.04
N SER A 122 11.49 -19.62 10.45
CA SER A 122 12.78 -18.90 10.50
C SER A 122 12.86 -17.75 9.49
N GLN A 123 11.89 -17.58 8.61
CA GLN A 123 11.87 -16.46 7.67
C GLN A 123 11.83 -15.13 8.42
N GLY A 124 12.70 -14.20 8.02
CA GLY A 124 12.89 -12.91 8.70
C GLY A 124 13.80 -12.95 9.93
N LEU A 125 14.14 -14.14 10.46
CA LEU A 125 15.09 -14.28 11.56
C LEU A 125 16.51 -14.44 11.04
N THR A 126 17.50 -14.08 11.87
CA THR A 126 18.94 -14.28 11.61
C THR A 126 19.59 -14.91 12.84
N PHE A 127 20.44 -15.91 12.62
CA PHE A 127 21.11 -16.63 13.69
C PHE A 127 22.62 -16.52 13.55
N ASP A 128 23.32 -16.33 14.67
CA ASP A 128 24.78 -16.42 14.70
C ASP A 128 25.25 -17.90 14.63
N HIS A 129 24.47 -18.81 15.24
CA HIS A 129 24.72 -20.24 15.24
C HIS A 129 23.44 -21.02 15.03
N ALA A 130 23.42 -21.94 14.06
CA ALA A 130 22.30 -22.83 13.80
C ALA A 130 22.74 -24.21 13.33
N ILE A 131 22.03 -25.24 13.77
CA ILE A 131 22.10 -26.56 13.17
C ILE A 131 20.97 -26.70 12.18
N ILE A 132 21.28 -26.89 10.90
CA ILE A 132 20.35 -26.89 9.82
C ILE A 132 20.11 -28.29 9.30
N ASP A 133 18.85 -28.75 9.30
CA ASP A 133 18.45 -30.02 8.71
C ASP A 133 17.54 -29.75 7.50
N VAL A 134 18.08 -29.98 6.31
CA VAL A 134 17.40 -29.81 5.02
C VAL A 134 17.42 -31.06 4.15
N GLN A 135 17.68 -32.23 4.75
CA GLN A 135 17.71 -33.49 4.00
C GLN A 135 16.40 -33.79 3.25
N ARG A 136 15.29 -33.31 3.77
CA ARG A 136 13.94 -33.51 3.22
C ARG A 136 13.29 -32.19 2.75
N ALA A 137 14.09 -31.35 2.09
CA ALA A 137 13.53 -30.19 1.41
C ALA A 137 12.54 -30.65 0.33
N PHE A 138 11.36 -30.06 0.27
CA PHE A 138 10.25 -30.47 -0.61
C PHE A 138 9.75 -29.32 -1.50
N THR A 139 10.24 -28.10 -1.32
CA THR A 139 9.85 -26.93 -2.12
C THR A 139 11.06 -26.19 -2.67
N HIS A 140 10.84 -25.49 -3.79
CA HIS A 140 11.85 -24.63 -4.40
C HIS A 140 12.37 -23.58 -3.41
N GLY A 141 13.67 -23.35 -3.42
CA GLY A 141 14.33 -22.34 -2.58
C GLY A 141 14.37 -22.62 -1.07
N GLN A 142 13.76 -23.70 -0.55
CA GLN A 142 13.68 -23.99 0.88
C GLN A 142 15.08 -24.15 1.49
N THR A 143 15.97 -24.84 0.82
CA THR A 143 17.38 -25.01 1.23
C THR A 143 18.10 -23.66 1.28
N TYR A 144 17.93 -22.82 0.27
CA TYR A 144 18.49 -21.47 0.26
C TYR A 144 17.99 -20.63 1.45
N VAL A 145 16.69 -20.65 1.72
CA VAL A 145 16.10 -19.94 2.85
C VAL A 145 16.70 -20.42 4.17
N ALA A 146 16.88 -21.73 4.37
CA ALA A 146 17.47 -22.28 5.58
C ALA A 146 18.93 -21.84 5.75
N LEU A 147 19.77 -22.00 4.72
CA LEU A 147 21.19 -21.64 4.76
C LEU A 147 21.38 -20.12 4.95
N SER A 148 20.54 -19.30 4.30
CA SER A 148 20.61 -17.84 4.41
C SER A 148 20.16 -17.29 5.78
N ARG A 149 19.70 -18.14 6.71
CA ARG A 149 19.38 -17.72 8.09
C ARG A 149 20.62 -17.53 8.96
N CYS A 150 21.74 -18.15 8.63
CA CYS A 150 22.99 -17.92 9.34
C CYS A 150 23.73 -16.69 8.82
N ARG A 151 24.30 -15.92 9.76
CA ARG A 151 25.05 -14.70 9.45
C ARG A 151 26.40 -15.02 8.82
N THR A 152 27.02 -16.10 9.25
CA THR A 152 28.35 -16.54 8.77
C THR A 152 28.35 -18.06 8.53
N LEU A 153 29.33 -18.54 7.73
CA LEU A 153 29.53 -19.99 7.52
C LEU A 153 30.03 -20.69 8.78
N GLU A 154 30.81 -20.00 9.60
CA GLU A 154 31.38 -20.56 10.84
C GLU A 154 30.28 -20.86 11.88
N GLY A 155 29.19 -20.12 11.83
CA GLY A 155 28.03 -20.35 12.70
C GLY A 155 27.10 -21.47 12.23
N MET A 156 27.34 -22.01 11.04
CA MET A 156 26.43 -22.96 10.39
C MET A 156 26.95 -24.40 10.57
N VAL A 157 26.09 -25.29 11.08
CA VAL A 157 26.32 -26.73 11.11
C VAL A 157 25.21 -27.42 10.33
N LEU A 158 25.55 -28.27 9.38
CA LEU A 158 24.59 -29.15 8.71
C LEU A 158 24.44 -30.44 9.49
N SER A 159 23.21 -30.89 9.76
CA SER A 159 22.94 -32.17 10.45
C SER A 159 23.42 -33.36 9.65
N ALA A 160 23.50 -33.24 8.32
CA ALA A 160 24.06 -34.18 7.38
C ALA A 160 24.52 -33.48 6.10
N PRO A 161 25.33 -34.13 5.25
CA PRO A 161 25.71 -33.60 3.95
C PRO A 161 24.48 -33.23 3.11
N LEU A 162 24.54 -32.08 2.45
CA LEU A 162 23.46 -31.60 1.61
C LEU A 162 23.32 -32.45 0.35
N PRO A 163 22.25 -33.21 0.15
CA PRO A 163 22.06 -34.01 -1.05
C PRO A 163 21.69 -33.12 -2.24
N GLN A 164 22.03 -33.52 -3.45
CA GLN A 164 21.68 -32.82 -4.69
C GLN A 164 20.16 -32.63 -4.82
N SER A 165 19.37 -33.60 -4.34
CA SER A 165 17.89 -33.56 -4.35
C SER A 165 17.28 -32.49 -3.45
N ALA A 166 18.05 -31.97 -2.49
CA ALA A 166 17.58 -30.85 -1.65
C ALA A 166 17.72 -29.46 -2.33
N ILE A 167 18.43 -29.41 -3.47
CA ILE A 167 18.60 -28.19 -4.26
C ILE A 167 17.52 -28.18 -5.36
N ILE A 168 16.33 -27.79 -4.99
CA ILE A 168 15.20 -27.70 -5.90
C ILE A 168 15.16 -26.30 -6.53
N ARG A 169 15.32 -26.24 -7.85
CA ARG A 169 15.28 -24.99 -8.63
C ARG A 169 13.95 -24.86 -9.34
N ASP A 170 13.55 -23.62 -9.58
CA ASP A 170 12.43 -23.26 -10.43
C ASP A 170 12.98 -22.68 -11.72
N GLU A 171 12.79 -23.39 -12.83
CA GLU A 171 13.29 -22.99 -14.16
C GLU A 171 12.73 -21.63 -14.57
N ALA A 172 11.46 -21.32 -14.27
CA ALA A 172 10.86 -20.04 -14.60
C ALA A 172 11.52 -18.87 -13.83
N VAL A 173 11.93 -19.11 -12.58
CA VAL A 173 12.68 -18.12 -11.79
C VAL A 173 14.10 -17.93 -12.34
N ASP A 174 14.77 -19.03 -12.69
CA ASP A 174 16.12 -18.98 -13.27
C ASP A 174 16.13 -18.29 -14.64
N GLU A 175 15.14 -18.58 -15.50
CA GLU A 175 14.94 -17.89 -16.77
C GLU A 175 14.67 -16.40 -16.56
N TYR A 176 13.76 -16.05 -15.64
CA TYR A 176 13.48 -14.64 -15.31
C TYR A 176 14.73 -13.92 -14.78
N ALA A 177 15.49 -14.54 -13.88
CA ALA A 177 16.69 -13.95 -13.33
C ALA A 177 17.76 -13.73 -14.42
N THR A 178 17.96 -14.71 -15.31
CA THR A 178 18.87 -14.58 -16.45
C THR A 178 18.43 -13.47 -17.40
N HIS A 179 17.15 -13.47 -17.77
CA HIS A 179 16.58 -12.42 -18.60
C HIS A 179 16.72 -11.02 -17.97
N ALA A 180 16.48 -10.90 -16.66
CA ALA A 180 16.61 -9.63 -15.95
C ALA A 180 18.06 -9.11 -15.95
N ILE A 181 19.05 -10.00 -15.82
CA ILE A 181 20.47 -9.64 -15.89
C ILE A 181 20.86 -9.20 -17.30
N GLU A 182 20.46 -9.98 -18.32
CA GLU A 182 20.76 -9.72 -19.71
C GLU A 182 20.10 -8.43 -20.22
N HIS A 183 18.93 -8.10 -19.69
CA HIS A 183 18.13 -6.92 -20.05
C HIS A 183 18.18 -5.82 -19.00
N THR A 184 19.22 -5.81 -18.15
CA THR A 184 19.41 -4.70 -17.21
C THR A 184 19.51 -3.39 -17.98
N PRO A 185 18.63 -2.41 -17.70
CA PRO A 185 18.62 -1.17 -18.45
C PRO A 185 19.93 -0.38 -18.23
N SER A 186 20.49 0.13 -19.30
CA SER A 186 21.64 1.05 -19.23
C SER A 186 21.23 2.36 -18.57
N GLU A 187 22.21 3.14 -18.06
CA GLU A 187 21.97 4.46 -17.49
C GLU A 187 21.17 5.36 -18.45
N GLY A 188 21.53 5.37 -19.75
CA GLY A 188 20.79 6.14 -20.74
C GLY A 188 19.34 5.69 -20.94
N GLN A 189 19.06 4.38 -20.82
CA GLN A 189 17.69 3.89 -20.85
C GLN A 189 16.90 4.30 -19.59
N ILE A 190 17.54 4.29 -18.42
CA ILE A 190 16.93 4.77 -17.18
C ILE A 190 16.60 6.25 -17.28
N GLU A 191 17.52 7.08 -17.75
CA GLU A 191 17.29 8.50 -17.99
C GLU A 191 16.12 8.75 -18.96
N GLN A 192 16.07 7.97 -20.06
CA GLN A 192 14.98 8.06 -21.03
C GLN A 192 13.63 7.69 -20.37
N LEU A 193 13.57 6.59 -19.61
CA LEU A 193 12.36 6.18 -18.89
C LEU A 193 11.90 7.21 -17.86
N GLN A 194 12.84 7.85 -17.14
CA GLN A 194 12.53 8.93 -16.20
C GLN A 194 11.94 10.14 -16.93
N ARG A 195 12.49 10.49 -18.08
CA ARG A 195 12.02 11.59 -18.94
C ARG A 195 10.63 11.31 -19.50
N ASP A 196 10.42 10.10 -19.99
CA ASP A 196 9.12 9.66 -20.53
C ASP A 196 8.05 9.64 -19.42
N TYR A 197 8.42 9.18 -18.22
CA TYR A 197 7.52 9.22 -17.05
C TYR A 197 7.17 10.66 -16.67
N TYR A 198 8.15 11.56 -16.62
CA TYR A 198 7.90 12.97 -16.36
C TYR A 198 6.93 13.57 -17.37
N LEU A 199 7.17 13.34 -18.67
CA LEU A 199 6.28 13.78 -19.74
C LEU A 199 4.87 13.18 -19.64
N SER A 200 4.75 11.92 -19.25
CA SER A 200 3.45 11.28 -19.06
C SER A 200 2.64 11.97 -17.97
N VAL A 201 3.28 12.30 -16.83
CA VAL A 201 2.62 12.96 -15.69
C VAL A 201 2.26 14.42 -16.04
N VAL A 202 3.12 15.16 -16.75
CA VAL A 202 2.77 16.50 -17.25
C VAL A 202 1.61 16.42 -18.25
N SER A 203 1.62 15.43 -19.13
CA SER A 203 0.54 15.23 -20.11
C SER A 203 -0.79 14.91 -19.43
N GLU A 204 -0.81 14.15 -18.34
CA GLU A 204 -2.00 13.88 -17.54
C GLU A 204 -2.62 15.16 -16.96
N LEU A 205 -1.80 16.09 -16.46
CA LEU A 205 -2.28 17.39 -15.96
C LEU A 205 -3.09 18.14 -17.03
N PHE A 206 -2.63 18.14 -18.28
CA PHE A 206 -3.24 18.86 -19.39
C PHE A 206 -4.13 17.97 -20.29
N ASP A 207 -4.48 16.78 -19.87
CA ASP A 207 -5.46 15.91 -20.55
C ASP A 207 -6.89 16.29 -20.15
N PHE A 208 -7.65 16.81 -21.11
CA PHE A 208 -9.04 17.23 -20.94
C PHE A 208 -10.04 16.22 -21.53
N ARG A 209 -9.60 15.05 -22.01
CA ARG A 209 -10.50 14.00 -22.52
C ARG A 209 -11.47 13.51 -21.43
N PRO A 210 -11.04 13.23 -20.17
CA PRO A 210 -11.97 12.83 -19.12
C PRO A 210 -13.04 13.89 -18.82
N LEU A 211 -12.68 15.17 -18.90
CA LEU A 211 -13.62 16.28 -18.76
C LEU A 211 -14.65 16.29 -19.90
N MET A 212 -14.19 16.17 -21.15
CA MET A 212 -15.07 16.14 -22.33
C MET A 212 -16.04 14.95 -22.27
N ASP A 213 -15.55 13.77 -21.88
CA ASP A 213 -16.37 12.57 -21.79
C ASP A 213 -17.44 12.68 -20.69
N ALA A 214 -17.08 13.22 -19.52
CA ALA A 214 -18.05 13.46 -18.45
C ALA A 214 -19.07 14.54 -18.85
N PHE A 215 -18.62 15.58 -19.55
CA PHE A 215 -19.47 16.66 -20.04
C PHE A 215 -20.47 16.17 -21.09
N ASN A 216 -20.02 15.37 -22.05
CA ASN A 216 -20.88 14.79 -23.08
C ASN A 216 -21.93 13.85 -22.48
N ARG A 217 -21.58 13.02 -21.48
CA ARG A 217 -22.56 12.16 -20.77
C ARG A 217 -23.69 12.95 -20.15
N VAL A 218 -23.41 14.12 -19.58
CA VAL A 218 -24.45 15.03 -19.03
C VAL A 218 -25.24 15.65 -20.16
N LEU A 219 -24.60 16.13 -21.23
CA LEU A 219 -25.28 16.71 -22.39
C LEU A 219 -26.23 15.70 -23.05
N ASP A 220 -25.80 14.46 -23.26
CA ASP A 220 -26.64 13.40 -23.84
C ASP A 220 -27.87 13.12 -22.98
N LEU A 221 -27.70 13.08 -21.66
CA LEU A 221 -28.82 12.93 -20.73
C LEU A 221 -29.81 14.12 -20.84
N LEU A 222 -29.26 15.34 -20.85
CA LEU A 222 -30.08 16.55 -20.95
C LEU A 222 -30.81 16.64 -22.28
N ASP A 223 -30.12 16.37 -23.38
CA ASP A 223 -30.74 16.45 -24.75
C ASP A 223 -31.78 15.35 -24.96
N GLY A 224 -31.54 14.13 -24.40
CA GLY A 224 -32.47 13.01 -24.51
C GLY A 224 -33.76 13.18 -23.71
N HIS A 225 -33.70 13.78 -22.53
CA HIS A 225 -34.86 13.79 -21.62
C HIS A 225 -35.42 15.16 -21.28
N PHE A 226 -34.68 16.25 -21.50
CA PHE A 226 -35.05 17.60 -21.05
C PHE A 226 -35.11 18.63 -22.16
N ARG A 227 -35.04 18.21 -23.43
CA ARG A 227 -35.04 19.13 -24.59
C ARG A 227 -36.20 20.12 -24.59
N ARG A 228 -37.41 19.70 -24.18
CA ARG A 228 -38.56 20.56 -24.10
C ARG A 228 -38.60 21.49 -22.88
N SER A 229 -38.07 21.00 -21.76
CA SER A 229 -38.12 21.71 -20.47
C SER A 229 -36.98 22.72 -20.28
N PHE A 230 -35.78 22.42 -20.82
CA PHE A 230 -34.56 23.21 -20.62
C PHE A 230 -33.79 23.46 -21.94
N PRO A 231 -34.46 24.00 -23.01
CA PRO A 231 -33.82 24.19 -24.32
C PRO A 231 -32.61 25.13 -24.28
N LYS A 232 -32.66 26.18 -23.46
CA LYS A 232 -31.58 27.16 -23.31
C LYS A 232 -30.34 26.53 -22.65
N LEU A 233 -30.56 25.75 -21.58
CA LEU A 233 -29.47 25.05 -20.90
C LEU A 233 -28.74 24.07 -21.85
N ILE A 234 -29.50 23.33 -22.65
CA ILE A 234 -28.94 22.39 -23.62
C ILE A 234 -28.14 23.14 -24.71
N ALA A 235 -28.62 24.26 -25.16
CA ALA A 235 -27.89 25.12 -26.11
C ALA A 235 -26.56 25.62 -25.50
N GLU A 236 -26.55 26.02 -24.23
CA GLU A 236 -25.34 26.40 -23.51
C GLU A 236 -24.34 25.22 -23.39
N TYR A 237 -24.82 24.03 -23.06
CA TYR A 237 -23.98 22.82 -23.05
C TYR A 237 -23.37 22.51 -24.43
N LYS A 238 -24.19 22.58 -25.49
CA LYS A 238 -23.71 22.36 -26.88
C LYS A 238 -22.63 23.37 -27.28
N ALA A 239 -22.86 24.65 -26.97
CA ALA A 239 -21.87 25.70 -27.22
C ALA A 239 -20.58 25.46 -26.42
N ARG A 240 -20.70 25.04 -25.16
CA ARG A 240 -19.55 24.78 -24.28
C ARG A 240 -18.73 23.56 -24.74
N THR A 241 -19.37 22.52 -25.30
CA THR A 241 -18.66 21.39 -25.92
C THR A 241 -17.69 21.87 -27.00
N GLY A 242 -18.13 22.81 -27.86
CA GLY A 242 -17.25 23.41 -28.87
C GLY A 242 -16.07 24.16 -28.24
N THR A 243 -16.35 24.96 -27.20
CA THR A 243 -15.29 25.68 -26.47
C THR A 243 -14.29 24.76 -25.77
N ILE A 244 -14.75 23.69 -25.11
CA ILE A 244 -13.88 22.67 -24.49
C ILE A 244 -12.95 22.06 -25.55
N LYS A 245 -13.46 21.74 -26.72
CA LYS A 245 -12.64 21.18 -27.81
C LYS A 245 -11.58 22.18 -28.28
N THR A 246 -11.98 23.39 -28.65
CA THR A 246 -11.09 24.33 -29.32
C THR A 246 -10.16 25.07 -28.36
N GLU A 247 -10.60 25.39 -27.13
CA GLU A 247 -9.82 26.18 -26.18
C GLU A 247 -9.11 25.37 -25.10
N LEU A 248 -9.55 24.15 -24.84
CA LEU A 248 -8.84 23.24 -23.90
C LEU A 248 -8.09 22.15 -24.66
N MET A 249 -8.77 21.29 -25.42
CA MET A 249 -8.13 20.10 -26.01
C MET A 249 -7.15 20.47 -27.11
N ASP A 250 -7.56 21.26 -28.11
CA ASP A 250 -6.69 21.62 -29.24
C ASP A 250 -5.51 22.50 -28.80
N VAL A 251 -5.70 23.32 -27.75
CA VAL A 251 -4.61 24.13 -27.17
C VAL A 251 -3.67 23.22 -26.36
N ALA A 252 -4.20 22.26 -25.61
CA ALA A 252 -3.36 21.32 -24.86
C ALA A 252 -2.48 20.47 -25.76
N GLU A 253 -2.99 19.99 -26.89
CA GLU A 253 -2.20 19.23 -27.87
C GLU A 253 -1.03 20.06 -28.44
N ARG A 254 -1.31 21.32 -28.80
CA ARG A 254 -0.23 22.23 -29.26
C ARG A 254 0.76 22.57 -28.14
N PHE A 255 0.28 22.73 -26.93
CA PHE A 255 1.11 23.00 -25.76
C PHE A 255 1.98 21.79 -25.41
N LYS A 256 1.47 20.56 -25.58
CA LYS A 256 2.22 19.32 -25.41
C LYS A 256 3.49 19.29 -26.28
N LEU A 257 3.40 19.68 -27.54
CA LEU A 257 4.56 19.74 -28.43
C LEU A 257 5.62 20.70 -27.89
N GLN A 258 5.21 21.86 -27.34
CA GLN A 258 6.15 22.87 -26.84
C GLN A 258 6.91 22.37 -25.59
N TYR A 259 6.22 21.89 -24.56
CA TYR A 259 6.90 21.44 -23.35
C TYR A 259 7.69 20.14 -23.58
N SER A 260 7.24 19.26 -24.45
CA SER A 260 7.98 18.05 -24.79
C SER A 260 9.33 18.38 -25.45
N GLN A 261 9.36 19.35 -26.36
CA GLN A 261 10.62 19.79 -26.97
C GLN A 261 11.62 20.34 -25.93
N ILE A 262 11.13 21.09 -24.93
CA ILE A 262 12.00 21.63 -23.86
C ILE A 262 12.53 20.48 -22.99
N VAL A 263 11.69 19.52 -22.64
CA VAL A 263 12.09 18.35 -21.82
C VAL A 263 13.12 17.49 -22.56
N ILE A 264 12.95 17.28 -23.86
CA ILE A 264 13.87 16.46 -24.67
C ILE A 264 15.22 17.19 -24.84
N ALA A 265 15.21 18.50 -25.03
CA ALA A 265 16.41 19.29 -25.28
C ALA A 265 17.24 19.64 -24.03
N SER A 266 16.68 19.44 -22.82
CA SER A 266 17.33 19.82 -21.56
C SER A 266 17.78 18.61 -20.77
N ALA A 267 19.02 18.56 -20.31
CA ALA A 267 19.48 17.54 -19.37
C ALA A 267 18.79 17.71 -18.01
N ASP A 268 18.73 18.94 -17.49
CA ASP A 268 18.14 19.30 -16.20
C ASP A 268 16.68 19.78 -16.36
N TYR A 269 15.87 19.05 -17.14
CA TYR A 269 14.50 19.47 -17.49
C TYR A 269 13.62 19.74 -16.26
N GLN A 270 13.78 19.01 -15.16
CA GLN A 270 12.95 19.18 -13.95
C GLN A 270 13.11 20.57 -13.31
N THR A 271 14.29 21.16 -13.39
CA THR A 271 14.62 22.49 -12.83
C THR A 271 14.72 23.59 -13.88
N ASN A 272 14.49 23.24 -15.15
CA ASN A 272 14.58 24.19 -16.26
C ASN A 272 13.59 25.34 -16.09
N ALA A 273 14.13 26.58 -15.97
CA ALA A 273 13.34 27.77 -15.69
C ALA A 273 12.30 28.08 -16.79
N LEU A 274 12.66 27.88 -18.07
CA LEU A 274 11.76 28.08 -19.20
C LEU A 274 10.60 27.08 -19.15
N LEU A 275 10.88 25.81 -18.85
CA LEU A 275 9.84 24.79 -18.69
C LEU A 275 8.89 25.15 -17.54
N GLN A 276 9.43 25.50 -16.37
CA GLN A 276 8.63 25.87 -15.21
C GLN A 276 7.74 27.09 -15.48
N GLU A 277 8.28 28.12 -16.14
CA GLU A 277 7.49 29.27 -16.54
C GLU A 277 6.37 28.91 -17.51
N ARG A 278 6.67 28.06 -18.50
CA ARG A 278 5.67 27.59 -19.47
C ARG A 278 4.57 26.75 -18.81
N LEU A 279 4.92 25.83 -17.91
CA LEU A 279 3.96 25.01 -17.20
C LEU A 279 3.06 25.87 -16.29
N LYS A 280 3.61 26.86 -15.57
CA LYS A 280 2.83 27.83 -14.78
C LYS A 280 1.84 28.62 -15.63
N LYS A 281 2.32 29.19 -16.76
CA LYS A 281 1.46 29.96 -17.69
C LYS A 281 0.39 29.09 -18.33
N GLY A 282 0.72 27.85 -18.70
CA GLY A 282 -0.24 26.86 -19.20
C GLY A 282 -1.30 26.52 -18.17
N ALA A 283 -0.88 26.23 -16.93
CA ALA A 283 -1.81 25.94 -15.83
C ALA A 283 -2.75 27.13 -15.55
N ASP A 284 -2.25 28.37 -15.55
CA ASP A 284 -3.06 29.58 -15.41
C ASP A 284 -4.08 29.73 -16.54
N TYR A 285 -3.67 29.52 -17.78
CA TYR A 285 -4.56 29.58 -18.93
C TYR A 285 -5.70 28.58 -18.82
N PHE A 286 -5.36 27.30 -18.58
CA PHE A 286 -6.35 26.25 -18.50
C PHE A 286 -7.24 26.37 -17.27
N ALA A 287 -6.72 26.81 -16.12
CA ALA A 287 -7.52 27.05 -14.92
C ALA A 287 -8.60 28.13 -15.15
N ARG A 288 -8.26 29.22 -15.88
CA ARG A 288 -9.22 30.25 -16.26
C ARG A 288 -10.31 29.70 -17.18
N LYS A 289 -9.91 28.90 -18.19
CA LYS A 289 -10.88 28.32 -19.14
C LYS A 289 -11.80 27.28 -18.51
N ILE A 290 -11.33 26.51 -17.52
CA ILE A 290 -12.17 25.60 -16.76
C ILE A 290 -13.20 26.33 -15.88
N THR A 291 -12.91 27.54 -15.41
CA THR A 291 -13.85 28.34 -14.61
C THR A 291 -15.18 28.53 -15.34
N ASP A 292 -15.15 28.78 -16.65
CA ASP A 292 -16.37 28.92 -17.46
C ASP A 292 -17.20 27.63 -17.49
N VAL A 293 -16.55 26.45 -17.49
CA VAL A 293 -17.21 25.15 -17.44
C VAL A 293 -17.81 24.94 -16.06
N GLU A 294 -17.05 25.25 -15.00
CA GLU A 294 -17.50 25.13 -13.61
C GLU A 294 -18.72 26.02 -13.32
N GLU A 295 -18.76 27.25 -13.85
CA GLU A 295 -19.91 28.15 -13.69
C GLU A 295 -21.18 27.58 -14.33
N LEU A 296 -21.06 26.99 -15.53
CA LEU A 296 -22.19 26.32 -16.16
C LEU A 296 -22.67 25.13 -15.32
N VAL A 297 -21.73 24.31 -14.84
CA VAL A 297 -22.04 23.15 -13.98
C VAL A 297 -22.71 23.60 -12.68
N LYS A 298 -22.23 24.68 -12.04
CA LYS A 298 -22.82 25.22 -10.80
C LYS A 298 -24.25 25.74 -11.01
N LYS A 299 -24.54 26.37 -12.16
CA LYS A 299 -25.86 26.87 -12.51
C LYS A 299 -26.83 25.76 -12.91
N THR A 300 -26.33 24.57 -13.24
CA THR A 300 -27.20 23.48 -13.69
C THR A 300 -27.98 22.88 -12.53
N SER A 301 -29.29 23.02 -12.58
CA SER A 301 -30.23 22.41 -11.64
C SER A 301 -31.43 21.87 -12.43
N VAL A 302 -31.59 20.55 -12.43
CA VAL A 302 -32.65 19.88 -13.19
C VAL A 302 -33.47 19.02 -12.23
N LYS A 303 -34.82 19.15 -12.32
CA LYS A 303 -35.75 18.34 -11.54
C LYS A 303 -36.58 17.47 -12.47
N THR A 304 -36.84 16.22 -12.10
CA THR A 304 -37.67 15.28 -12.85
C THR A 304 -38.39 14.34 -11.91
N GLU A 305 -39.61 13.98 -12.24
CA GLU A 305 -40.40 12.96 -11.54
C GLU A 305 -40.10 11.54 -12.05
N ASN A 306 -39.43 11.41 -13.19
CA ASN A 306 -39.04 10.12 -13.73
C ASN A 306 -37.88 9.52 -12.91
N LYS A 307 -38.15 8.42 -12.21
CA LYS A 307 -37.21 7.79 -11.30
C LYS A 307 -35.92 7.33 -11.98
N ASP A 308 -36.01 6.78 -13.20
CA ASP A 308 -34.84 6.27 -13.93
C ASP A 308 -33.93 7.40 -14.42
N VAL A 309 -34.55 8.48 -14.94
CA VAL A 309 -33.82 9.67 -15.36
C VAL A 309 -33.15 10.34 -14.17
N LYS A 310 -33.85 10.41 -13.01
CA LYS A 310 -33.32 10.97 -11.77
C LYS A 310 -32.10 10.16 -11.29
N LYS A 311 -32.20 8.84 -11.32
CA LYS A 311 -31.08 7.96 -10.95
C LYS A 311 -29.87 8.21 -11.85
N ARG A 312 -30.04 8.17 -13.17
CA ARG A 312 -28.96 8.43 -14.14
C ARG A 312 -28.36 9.85 -13.97
N TYR A 313 -29.16 10.85 -13.70
CA TYR A 313 -28.67 12.22 -13.45
C TYR A 313 -27.82 12.27 -12.19
N ASN A 314 -28.25 11.60 -11.12
CA ASN A 314 -27.51 11.52 -9.86
C ASN A 314 -26.19 10.72 -9.98
N ASP A 315 -26.04 9.88 -11.00
CA ASP A 315 -24.80 9.15 -11.28
C ASP A 315 -23.83 10.01 -12.12
N VAL A 316 -24.31 10.63 -13.23
CA VAL A 316 -23.41 11.30 -14.19
C VAL A 316 -23.06 12.75 -13.81
N PHE A 317 -23.98 13.46 -13.14
CA PHE A 317 -23.75 14.87 -12.83
C PHE A 317 -22.73 15.10 -11.70
N PRO A 318 -22.76 14.35 -10.60
CA PRO A 318 -21.69 14.40 -9.60
C PRO A 318 -20.32 14.04 -10.17
N ALA A 319 -20.24 13.04 -11.06
CA ALA A 319 -18.99 12.65 -11.72
C ALA A 319 -18.41 13.81 -12.56
N LEU A 320 -19.24 14.57 -13.29
CA LEU A 320 -18.79 15.77 -13.99
C LEU A 320 -18.29 16.84 -13.01
N LYS A 321 -19.01 17.10 -11.92
CA LYS A 321 -18.56 18.04 -10.88
C LYS A 321 -17.22 17.68 -10.33
N GLU A 322 -17.02 16.40 -10.02
CA GLU A 322 -15.78 15.88 -9.46
C GLU A 322 -14.60 16.08 -10.43
N VAL A 323 -14.75 15.70 -11.69
CA VAL A 323 -13.71 15.87 -12.71
C VAL A 323 -13.34 17.36 -12.89
N VAL A 324 -14.34 18.26 -12.92
CA VAL A 324 -14.07 19.71 -13.01
C VAL A 324 -13.30 20.22 -11.80
N MET A 325 -13.74 19.85 -10.58
CA MET A 325 -13.09 20.28 -9.33
C MET A 325 -11.66 19.74 -9.22
N GLN A 326 -11.47 18.46 -9.49
CA GLN A 326 -10.14 17.81 -9.44
C GLN A 326 -9.17 18.47 -10.44
N LYS A 327 -9.58 18.63 -11.67
CA LYS A 327 -8.75 19.25 -12.71
C LYS A 327 -8.39 20.70 -12.37
N ARG A 328 -9.35 21.49 -11.90
CA ARG A 328 -9.11 22.86 -11.48
C ARG A 328 -8.15 22.95 -10.28
N ALA A 329 -8.34 22.10 -9.27
CA ALA A 329 -7.48 22.07 -8.10
C ALA A 329 -6.02 21.78 -8.48
N LEU A 330 -5.77 20.77 -9.33
CA LEU A 330 -4.42 20.43 -9.80
C LEU A 330 -3.78 21.54 -10.62
N LEU A 331 -4.53 22.18 -11.51
CA LEU A 331 -4.03 23.33 -12.29
C LEU A 331 -3.70 24.52 -11.40
N ASN A 332 -4.52 24.82 -10.39
CA ASN A 332 -4.25 25.91 -9.45
C ASN A 332 -2.99 25.65 -8.60
N CYS A 333 -2.75 24.40 -8.17
CA CYS A 333 -1.51 24.05 -7.48
C CYS A 333 -0.27 24.33 -8.36
N VAL A 334 -0.28 23.89 -9.61
CA VAL A 334 0.85 24.11 -10.51
C VAL A 334 1.00 25.59 -10.89
N LYS A 335 -0.10 26.32 -11.02
CA LYS A 335 -0.08 27.77 -11.20
C LYS A 335 0.64 28.50 -10.06
N ALA A 336 0.33 28.13 -8.82
CA ALA A 336 0.89 28.75 -7.61
C ALA A 336 2.37 28.35 -7.40
N ASP A 337 2.62 27.06 -7.27
CA ASP A 337 3.90 26.53 -6.77
C ASP A 337 4.86 26.09 -7.89
N GLY A 338 4.38 25.94 -9.14
CA GLY A 338 5.11 25.33 -10.24
C GLY A 338 4.91 23.82 -10.25
N PHE A 339 5.62 23.15 -11.17
CA PHE A 339 5.51 21.72 -11.36
C PHE A 339 6.77 21.00 -10.87
N THR A 340 6.65 20.22 -9.80
CA THR A 340 7.61 19.17 -9.47
C THR A 340 6.87 17.85 -9.40
N LEU A 341 7.50 16.77 -9.85
CA LEU A 341 6.90 15.44 -9.87
C LEU A 341 6.37 15.03 -8.49
N HIS A 342 7.19 15.22 -7.45
CA HIS A 342 6.83 14.89 -6.06
C HIS A 342 5.62 15.70 -5.57
N SER A 343 5.65 17.02 -5.72
CA SER A 343 4.55 17.89 -5.29
C SER A 343 3.26 17.57 -6.04
N TYR A 344 3.32 17.41 -7.35
CA TYR A 344 2.15 17.08 -8.16
C TYR A 344 1.51 15.75 -7.77
N LEU A 345 2.31 14.67 -7.64
CA LEU A 345 1.79 13.35 -7.27
C LEU A 345 1.15 13.35 -5.87
N ARG A 346 1.75 14.08 -4.93
CA ARG A 346 1.18 14.26 -3.58
C ARG A 346 -0.15 15.01 -3.65
N GLN A 347 -0.23 16.13 -4.38
CA GLN A 347 -1.46 16.90 -4.52
C GLN A 347 -2.55 16.09 -5.24
N ARG A 348 -2.19 15.35 -6.27
CA ARG A 348 -3.08 14.45 -6.98
C ARG A 348 -3.70 13.41 -6.04
N ALA A 349 -2.89 12.77 -5.19
CA ALA A 349 -3.37 11.81 -4.22
C ALA A 349 -4.36 12.43 -3.21
N LEU A 350 -4.09 13.65 -2.73
CA LEU A 350 -4.98 14.37 -1.82
C LEU A 350 -6.31 14.74 -2.48
N VAL A 351 -6.26 15.24 -3.71
CA VAL A 351 -7.45 15.61 -4.50
C VAL A 351 -8.33 14.39 -4.77
N LEU A 352 -7.74 13.25 -5.16
CA LEU A 352 -8.47 12.00 -5.39
C LEU A 352 -9.07 11.41 -4.10
N ALA A 353 -8.44 11.64 -2.95
CA ALA A 353 -8.96 11.24 -1.63
C ALA A 353 -10.06 12.18 -1.09
N GLY A 354 -10.52 13.15 -1.88
CA GLY A 354 -11.56 14.11 -1.47
C GLY A 354 -11.13 15.10 -0.37
N LYS A 355 -9.82 15.18 -0.08
CA LYS A 355 -9.29 16.14 0.89
C LYS A 355 -9.12 17.49 0.20
N THR A 356 -9.87 18.48 0.64
CA THR A 356 -9.76 19.86 0.15
C THR A 356 -8.35 20.37 0.41
N ILE A 357 -7.69 20.83 -0.63
CA ILE A 357 -6.44 21.57 -0.50
C ILE A 357 -6.84 22.90 0.13
N SER A 358 -6.54 23.09 1.42
CA SER A 358 -6.71 24.41 2.05
C SER A 358 -5.77 25.38 1.32
N GLU A 359 -6.38 26.38 0.66
CA GLU A 359 -5.65 27.56 0.19
C GLU A 359 -4.93 28.16 1.42
N LYS A 360 -3.58 28.09 1.40
CA LYS A 360 -2.74 28.87 2.31
C LYS A 360 -2.45 30.21 1.67
#